data_6a97573e8e74ecd72ad8064fb37404f9
#
_entry.id   6a97573e8e74ecd72ad8064fb37404f9
#
_cell.length_a   1.000
_cell.length_b   1.000
_cell.length_c   1.000
_cell.angle_alpha   90.00
_cell.angle_beta   90.00
_cell.angle_gamma   90.00
#
_symmetry.space_group_name_H-M   'P 1'
#
loop_
_entity.id
_entity.type
_entity.pdbx_description
1 polymer ?
#
loop_
_entity_poly.entity_id
_entity_poly.type
_entity_poly.pdbx_seq_one_letter_code
_entity_poly.pdbx_strand_id
1 'polypeptide(L)'
;RVSIITVVYNAAADLRLTLENLLQIKYENLELIVVDGGSTDGTRTVIEEFSLHIAHWVSEPDDGIYDAMNKGLRMSSGDYVWFVNAGDYAYDSHVLENIFKGREQYADVYYGETLVVDDCGEVKGLRRKRLPERLTWHSLRKGMVVCHQSFIAARDIVPMYDLKYRYAADIDWVIETLRRSKRIENTHSVISVFRQGGASTVHRKESLCERFDIMRRYYGLPVTLFWHAVFLFGVFAPRYRKMGRKMAM
;
A
#
# COMPACT_ATOMS: atom_id res chain seq x y z
N ARG A 1 -8.08 -0.94 16.81
CA ARG A 1 -6.74 -0.33 16.68
C ARG A 1 -6.20 -0.52 15.25
N VAL A 2 -5.46 0.47 14.72
CA VAL A 2 -4.82 0.38 13.40
C VAL A 2 -3.30 0.39 13.56
N SER A 3 -2.60 -0.62 13.00
CA SER A 3 -1.15 -0.64 12.89
C SER A 3 -0.76 -0.05 11.54
N ILE A 4 -0.12 1.13 11.55
CA ILE A 4 0.48 1.71 10.36
C ILE A 4 1.93 1.19 10.29
N ILE A 5 2.25 0.49 9.20
CA ILE A 5 3.56 -0.11 8.99
C ILE A 5 4.29 0.68 7.89
N THR A 6 5.43 1.26 8.27
CA THR A 6 6.31 1.99 7.36
C THR A 6 7.62 1.22 7.20
N VAL A 7 7.93 0.83 5.96
CA VAL A 7 9.21 0.20 5.63
C VAL A 7 10.10 1.19 4.90
N VAL A 8 11.40 1.14 5.15
CA VAL A 8 12.39 2.08 4.61
C VAL A 8 13.73 1.40 4.36
N TYR A 9 14.44 1.83 3.31
CA TYR A 9 15.83 1.49 3.07
C TYR A 9 16.53 2.64 2.33
N ASN A 10 17.55 3.24 2.96
CA ASN A 10 18.34 4.36 2.44
C ASN A 10 17.47 5.51 1.90
N ALA A 11 16.53 6.01 2.73
CA ALA A 11 15.57 7.03 2.35
C ALA A 11 15.22 7.95 3.54
N ALA A 12 16.24 8.50 4.22
CA ALA A 12 16.09 9.32 5.43
C ALA A 12 15.14 10.50 5.24
N ALA A 13 15.28 11.25 4.14
CA ALA A 13 14.43 12.41 3.86
C ALA A 13 12.96 12.00 3.61
N ASP A 14 12.74 10.93 2.86
CA ASP A 14 11.40 10.42 2.58
C ASP A 14 10.72 9.88 3.84
N LEU A 15 11.47 9.16 4.68
CA LEU A 15 10.95 8.68 5.96
C LEU A 15 10.52 9.84 6.85
N ARG A 16 11.32 10.91 6.97
CA ARG A 16 10.98 12.09 7.75
C ARG A 16 9.64 12.67 7.34
N LEU A 17 9.45 12.92 6.04
CA LEU A 17 8.22 13.47 5.51
C LEU A 17 7.02 12.55 5.76
N THR A 18 7.21 11.24 5.62
CA THR A 18 6.16 10.25 5.92
C THR A 18 5.77 10.29 7.40
N LEU A 19 6.75 10.27 8.31
CA LEU A 19 6.48 10.30 9.75
C LEU A 19 5.79 11.61 10.17
N GLU A 20 6.27 12.76 9.70
CA GLU A 20 5.65 14.06 9.94
C GLU A 20 4.18 14.09 9.48
N ASN A 21 3.86 13.49 8.32
CA ASN A 21 2.48 13.37 7.84
C ASN A 21 1.65 12.41 8.72
N LEU A 22 2.16 11.24 9.04
CA LEU A 22 1.43 10.23 9.82
C LEU A 22 1.12 10.72 11.25
N LEU A 23 1.98 11.53 11.84
CA LEU A 23 1.77 12.13 13.16
C LEU A 23 0.66 13.21 13.18
N GLN A 24 0.21 13.68 12.00
CA GLN A 24 -0.95 14.58 11.91
C GLN A 24 -2.29 13.83 11.95
N ILE A 25 -2.28 12.49 11.87
CA ILE A 25 -3.52 11.69 11.86
C ILE A 25 -4.26 11.85 13.18
N LYS A 26 -5.50 12.32 13.11
CA LYS A 26 -6.41 12.52 14.24
C LYS A 26 -7.21 11.24 14.51
N TYR A 27 -6.51 10.21 14.99
CA TYR A 27 -7.12 8.94 15.36
C TYR A 27 -6.35 8.32 16.52
N GLU A 28 -6.95 8.35 17.72
CA GLU A 28 -6.26 7.97 18.95
C GLU A 28 -5.84 6.49 19.01
N ASN A 29 -6.59 5.62 18.32
CA ASN A 29 -6.40 4.18 18.42
C ASN A 29 -5.50 3.63 17.29
N LEU A 30 -4.32 4.21 17.13
CA LEU A 30 -3.30 3.78 16.17
C LEU A 30 -1.98 3.38 16.85
N GLU A 31 -1.18 2.61 16.18
CA GLU A 31 0.24 2.39 16.47
C GLU A 31 1.05 2.55 15.20
N LEU A 32 2.20 3.19 15.33
CA LEU A 32 3.14 3.38 14.24
C LEU A 32 4.31 2.39 14.39
N ILE A 33 4.62 1.65 13.34
CA ILE A 33 5.68 0.65 13.28
C ILE A 33 6.62 1.01 12.14
N VAL A 34 7.92 1.08 12.42
CA VAL A 34 8.94 1.38 11.42
C VAL A 34 9.91 0.21 11.29
N VAL A 35 10.13 -0.25 10.06
CA VAL A 35 11.10 -1.29 9.76
C VAL A 35 12.12 -0.73 8.76
N ASP A 36 13.35 -0.61 9.21
CA ASP A 36 14.49 -0.19 8.40
C ASP A 36 15.33 -1.40 7.99
N GLY A 37 15.57 -1.54 6.71
CA GLY A 37 16.34 -2.63 6.09
C GLY A 37 17.86 -2.56 6.30
N GLY A 38 18.34 -1.88 7.36
CA GLY A 38 19.75 -1.70 7.64
C GLY A 38 20.37 -0.55 6.84
N SER A 39 19.71 0.59 6.81
CA SER A 39 20.16 1.80 6.10
C SER A 39 21.47 2.37 6.62
N THR A 40 22.19 3.07 5.73
CA THR A 40 23.51 3.69 6.02
C THR A 40 23.54 5.20 5.75
N ASP A 41 22.41 5.81 5.35
CA ASP A 41 22.27 7.21 4.90
C ASP A 41 21.74 8.19 5.96
N GLY A 42 21.62 7.79 7.22
CA GLY A 42 21.02 8.60 8.29
C GLY A 42 19.56 8.27 8.57
N THR A 43 18.94 7.30 7.89
CA THR A 43 17.57 6.83 8.15
C THR A 43 17.38 6.45 9.62
N ARG A 44 18.34 5.74 10.21
CA ARG A 44 18.28 5.35 11.63
C ARG A 44 18.23 6.57 12.57
N THR A 45 18.98 7.64 12.28
CA THR A 45 18.93 8.88 13.06
C THR A 45 17.52 9.49 13.03
N VAL A 46 16.87 9.47 11.85
CA VAL A 46 15.46 9.92 11.74
C VAL A 46 14.53 9.07 12.61
N ILE A 47 14.68 7.74 12.61
CA ILE A 47 13.86 6.85 13.46
C ILE A 47 14.07 7.20 14.95
N GLU A 48 15.31 7.39 15.37
CA GLU A 48 15.65 7.75 16.75
C GLU A 48 15.05 9.09 17.18
N GLU A 49 15.04 10.10 16.30
CA GLU A 49 14.39 11.40 16.54
C GLU A 49 12.88 11.27 16.76
N PHE A 50 12.20 10.37 16.03
CA PHE A 50 10.75 10.13 16.15
C PHE A 50 10.38 9.01 17.14
N SER A 51 11.34 8.42 17.84
CA SER A 51 11.15 7.20 18.65
C SER A 51 10.06 7.30 19.72
N LEU A 52 9.81 8.47 20.28
CA LEU A 52 8.74 8.70 21.26
C LEU A 52 7.32 8.54 20.66
N HIS A 53 7.19 8.62 19.34
CA HIS A 53 5.92 8.51 18.61
C HIS A 53 5.77 7.17 17.89
N ILE A 54 6.83 6.37 17.82
CA ILE A 54 6.87 5.08 17.17
C ILE A 54 6.69 3.99 18.23
N ALA A 55 5.63 3.19 18.11
CA ALA A 55 5.35 2.12 19.06
C ALA A 55 6.41 1.00 19.02
N HIS A 56 6.84 0.63 17.82
CA HIS A 56 7.86 -0.39 17.59
C HIS A 56 8.71 -0.02 16.38
N TRP A 57 10.01 -0.24 16.46
CA TRP A 57 10.89 -0.15 15.31
C TRP A 57 12.06 -1.14 15.39
N VAL A 58 12.58 -1.47 14.22
CA VAL A 58 13.79 -2.29 14.06
C VAL A 58 14.60 -1.75 12.90
N SER A 59 15.93 -1.78 13.03
CA SER A 59 16.89 -1.43 11.98
C SER A 59 17.89 -2.57 11.86
N GLU A 60 17.71 -3.41 10.85
CA GLU A 60 18.52 -4.59 10.57
C GLU A 60 18.42 -4.98 9.09
N PRO A 61 19.42 -5.64 8.50
CA PRO A 61 19.34 -6.12 7.12
C PRO A 61 18.11 -6.98 6.87
N ASP A 62 17.53 -6.84 5.67
CA ASP A 62 16.42 -7.63 5.19
C ASP A 62 16.69 -8.21 3.79
N ASP A 63 15.86 -9.16 3.37
CA ASP A 63 15.87 -9.77 2.05
C ASP A 63 14.99 -9.00 1.02
N GLY A 64 14.76 -7.71 1.26
CA GLY A 64 13.99 -6.80 0.43
C GLY A 64 12.69 -6.33 1.09
N ILE A 65 12.00 -5.42 0.40
CA ILE A 65 10.83 -4.69 0.92
C ILE A 65 9.76 -5.59 1.55
N TYR A 66 9.51 -6.77 1.00
CA TYR A 66 8.47 -7.67 1.51
C TYR A 66 8.91 -8.44 2.77
N ASP A 67 10.20 -8.66 2.97
CA ASP A 67 10.70 -9.17 4.25
C ASP A 67 10.56 -8.11 5.33
N ALA A 68 10.91 -6.86 5.04
CA ALA A 68 10.65 -5.74 5.95
C ALA A 68 9.16 -5.61 6.30
N MET A 69 8.25 -5.72 5.30
CA MET A 69 6.80 -5.73 5.53
C MET A 69 6.36 -6.90 6.42
N ASN A 70 6.94 -8.09 6.24
CA ASN A 70 6.69 -9.24 7.08
C ASN A 70 7.16 -9.04 8.52
N LYS A 71 8.32 -8.39 8.73
CA LYS A 71 8.78 -8.00 10.07
C LYS A 71 7.76 -7.04 10.71
N GLY A 72 7.29 -6.04 9.99
CA GLY A 72 6.26 -5.11 10.46
C GLY A 72 4.94 -5.81 10.82
N LEU A 73 4.48 -6.77 10.02
CA LEU A 73 3.30 -7.58 10.33
C LEU A 73 3.46 -8.38 11.63
N ARG A 74 4.63 -8.98 11.86
CA ARG A 74 4.91 -9.70 13.11
C ARG A 74 4.89 -8.79 14.34
N MET A 75 5.33 -7.54 14.19
CA MET A 75 5.36 -6.54 15.27
C MET A 75 4.00 -5.88 15.51
N SER A 76 3.07 -5.94 14.55
CA SER A 76 1.77 -5.28 14.65
C SER A 76 0.86 -5.95 15.68
N SER A 77 0.12 -5.14 16.45
CA SER A 77 -0.85 -5.59 17.45
C SER A 77 -2.27 -5.06 17.23
N GLY A 78 -2.47 -4.17 16.26
CA GLY A 78 -3.77 -3.61 15.92
C GLY A 78 -4.72 -4.61 15.26
N ASP A 79 -6.01 -4.30 15.27
CA ASP A 79 -7.05 -5.08 14.61
C ASP A 79 -6.96 -4.96 13.08
N TYR A 80 -6.38 -3.86 12.60
CA TYR A 80 -6.15 -3.57 11.18
C TYR A 80 -4.69 -3.24 10.93
N VAL A 81 -4.24 -3.55 9.71
CA VAL A 81 -2.93 -3.16 9.19
C VAL A 81 -3.07 -2.23 7.99
N TRP A 82 -2.22 -1.22 7.93
CA TRP A 82 -2.12 -0.26 6.85
C TRP A 82 -0.65 -0.01 6.51
N PHE A 83 -0.27 -0.27 5.28
CA PHE A 83 1.09 -0.02 4.81
C PHE A 83 1.20 1.38 4.19
N VAL A 84 2.06 2.21 4.76
CA VAL A 84 2.45 3.53 4.23
C VAL A 84 3.97 3.57 4.24
N ASN A 85 4.59 3.24 3.12
CA ASN A 85 6.05 3.16 3.01
C ASN A 85 6.71 4.54 3.04
N ALA A 86 8.01 4.62 3.32
CA ALA A 86 8.75 5.87 3.24
C ALA A 86 8.60 6.49 1.84
N GLY A 87 8.21 7.78 1.79
CA GLY A 87 7.86 8.52 0.59
C GLY A 87 6.36 8.55 0.25
N ASP A 88 5.55 7.69 0.87
CA ASP A 88 4.08 7.72 0.76
C ASP A 88 3.45 8.45 1.96
N TYR A 89 2.19 8.90 1.82
CA TYR A 89 1.52 9.70 2.84
C TYR A 89 0.06 9.26 3.02
N ALA A 90 -0.49 9.48 4.22
CA ALA A 90 -1.94 9.58 4.41
C ALA A 90 -2.46 10.79 3.64
N TYR A 91 -3.64 10.67 3.01
CA TYR A 91 -4.20 11.76 2.21
C TYR A 91 -4.56 12.99 3.06
N ASP A 92 -5.14 12.75 4.23
CA ASP A 92 -5.45 13.81 5.19
C ASP A 92 -5.41 13.29 6.63
N SER A 93 -5.48 14.20 7.61
CA SER A 93 -5.41 13.87 9.04
C SER A 93 -6.64 13.14 9.57
N HIS A 94 -7.76 13.13 8.87
CA HIS A 94 -9.01 12.49 9.29
C HIS A 94 -9.28 11.16 8.57
N VAL A 95 -8.36 10.70 7.74
CA VAL A 95 -8.56 9.50 6.90
C VAL A 95 -9.03 8.28 7.69
N LEU A 96 -8.42 7.99 8.83
CA LEU A 96 -8.82 6.86 9.68
C LEU A 96 -10.12 7.14 10.44
N GLU A 97 -10.32 8.37 10.90
CA GLU A 97 -11.57 8.76 11.55
C GLU A 97 -12.76 8.58 10.58
N ASN A 98 -12.63 9.03 9.33
CA ASN A 98 -13.64 8.88 8.29
C ASN A 98 -13.94 7.42 7.95
N ILE A 99 -12.93 6.54 8.06
CA ILE A 99 -13.10 5.11 7.80
C ILE A 99 -13.77 4.39 8.98
N PHE A 100 -13.43 4.71 10.23
CA PHE A 100 -13.79 3.89 11.39
C PHE A 100 -14.85 4.52 12.31
N LYS A 101 -15.04 5.86 12.30
CA LYS A 101 -15.95 6.52 13.23
C LYS A 101 -17.42 6.21 12.94
N GLY A 102 -18.18 5.91 13.99
CA GLY A 102 -19.64 5.75 13.93
C GLY A 102 -20.13 4.50 13.21
N ARG A 103 -19.28 3.50 13.01
CA ARG A 103 -19.68 2.25 12.37
C ARG A 103 -20.22 1.25 13.38
N GLU A 104 -21.38 0.69 13.10
CA GLU A 104 -21.96 -0.42 13.86
C GLU A 104 -21.30 -1.78 13.52
N GLN A 105 -20.83 -1.93 12.29
CA GLN A 105 -20.17 -3.13 11.80
C GLN A 105 -18.92 -2.77 10.99
N TYR A 106 -17.84 -3.46 11.26
CA TYR A 106 -16.57 -3.29 10.59
C TYR A 106 -16.42 -4.24 9.40
N ALA A 107 -15.77 -3.77 8.34
CA ALA A 107 -15.40 -4.61 7.20
C ALA A 107 -14.03 -5.24 7.42
N ASP A 108 -13.78 -6.38 6.78
CA ASP A 108 -12.47 -7.04 6.80
C ASP A 108 -11.45 -6.23 5.99
N VAL A 109 -11.92 -5.51 4.97
CA VAL A 109 -11.08 -4.66 4.10
C VAL A 109 -11.78 -3.36 3.79
N TYR A 110 -11.04 -2.26 3.93
CA TYR A 110 -11.37 -0.93 3.41
C TYR A 110 -10.40 -0.57 2.29
N TYR A 111 -10.92 -0.05 1.18
CA TYR A 111 -10.11 0.41 0.06
C TYR A 111 -10.63 1.71 -0.53
N GLY A 112 -9.73 2.49 -1.12
CA GLY A 112 -10.09 3.78 -1.69
C GLY A 112 -9.14 4.22 -2.80
N GLU A 113 -9.34 5.45 -3.27
CA GLU A 113 -8.52 6.06 -4.29
C GLU A 113 -7.13 6.44 -3.75
N THR A 114 -6.17 6.57 -4.66
CA THR A 114 -4.81 7.02 -4.38
C THR A 114 -4.52 8.22 -5.24
N LEU A 115 -4.10 9.31 -4.61
CA LEU A 115 -3.53 10.46 -5.30
C LEU A 115 -2.09 10.16 -5.67
N VAL A 116 -1.65 10.57 -6.83
CA VAL A 116 -0.26 10.37 -7.29
C VAL A 116 0.42 11.72 -7.37
N VAL A 117 1.60 11.80 -6.77
CA VAL A 117 2.51 12.95 -6.86
C VAL A 117 3.82 12.53 -7.50
N ASP A 118 4.54 13.49 -8.09
CA ASP A 118 5.90 13.25 -8.56
C ASP A 118 6.95 13.47 -7.46
N ASP A 119 8.22 13.36 -7.83
CA ASP A 119 9.36 13.53 -6.91
C ASP A 119 9.45 14.95 -6.30
N CYS A 120 8.86 15.96 -6.99
CA CYS A 120 8.77 17.33 -6.49
C CYS A 120 7.52 17.58 -5.62
N GLY A 121 6.66 16.58 -5.44
CA GLY A 121 5.40 16.72 -4.70
C GLY A 121 4.25 17.30 -5.52
N GLU A 122 4.44 17.54 -6.85
CA GLU A 122 3.35 18.03 -7.70
C GLU A 122 2.30 16.96 -7.95
N VAL A 123 1.03 17.34 -7.79
CA VAL A 123 -0.12 16.45 -8.01
C VAL A 123 -0.28 16.12 -9.50
N LYS A 124 -0.17 14.84 -9.83
CA LYS A 124 -0.42 14.32 -11.18
C LYS A 124 -1.88 13.87 -11.38
N GLY A 125 -2.60 13.59 -10.31
CA GLY A 125 -3.99 13.13 -10.32
C GLY A 125 -4.19 11.76 -9.69
N LEU A 126 -5.38 11.20 -9.84
CA LEU A 126 -5.68 9.86 -9.34
C LEU A 126 -5.02 8.79 -10.22
N ARG A 127 -4.78 7.61 -9.65
CA ARG A 127 -4.29 6.45 -10.41
C ARG A 127 -5.15 6.21 -11.66
N ARG A 128 -4.49 5.77 -12.75
CA ARG A 128 -5.15 5.49 -14.04
C ARG A 128 -6.28 4.47 -13.96
N LYS A 129 -6.03 3.37 -13.26
CA LYS A 129 -7.03 2.32 -13.10
C LYS A 129 -8.10 2.79 -12.14
N ARG A 130 -9.35 2.75 -12.60
CA ARG A 130 -10.50 3.04 -11.74
C ARG A 130 -10.69 1.92 -10.73
N LEU A 131 -10.97 2.28 -9.50
CA LEU A 131 -11.41 1.34 -8.49
C LEU A 131 -12.73 0.70 -8.93
N PRO A 132 -12.87 -0.64 -8.79
CA PRO A 132 -14.19 -1.26 -8.94
C PRO A 132 -15.07 -0.86 -7.75
N GLU A 133 -16.37 -0.66 -8.02
CA GLU A 133 -17.36 -0.42 -6.96
C GLU A 133 -17.43 -1.56 -5.95
N ARG A 134 -17.26 -2.78 -6.44
CA ARG A 134 -17.13 -3.99 -5.63
C ARG A 134 -15.79 -4.65 -5.94
N LEU A 135 -14.84 -4.50 -5.02
CA LEU A 135 -13.54 -5.15 -5.12
C LEU A 135 -13.66 -6.61 -4.70
N THR A 136 -13.13 -7.49 -5.53
CA THR A 136 -13.00 -8.92 -5.24
C THR A 136 -11.63 -9.39 -5.73
N TRP A 137 -11.17 -10.56 -5.29
CA TRP A 137 -9.93 -11.11 -5.80
C TRP A 137 -9.94 -11.30 -7.33
N HIS A 138 -11.13 -11.55 -7.94
CA HIS A 138 -11.28 -11.59 -9.39
C HIS A 138 -11.03 -10.24 -10.09
N SER A 139 -11.17 -9.12 -9.37
CA SER A 139 -10.89 -7.79 -9.94
C SER A 139 -9.43 -7.64 -10.33
N LEU A 140 -8.53 -8.33 -9.63
CA LEU A 140 -7.08 -8.28 -9.81
C LEU A 140 -6.61 -8.99 -11.10
N ARG A 141 -7.46 -9.77 -11.79
CA ARG A 141 -7.14 -10.30 -13.13
C ARG A 141 -6.82 -9.19 -14.15
N LYS A 142 -7.31 -7.98 -13.91
CA LYS A 142 -6.98 -6.76 -14.67
C LYS A 142 -5.68 -6.09 -14.20
N GLY A 143 -4.86 -6.80 -13.41
CA GLY A 143 -3.69 -6.29 -12.68
C GLY A 143 -4.09 -5.49 -11.43
N MET A 144 -3.13 -4.87 -10.75
CA MET A 144 -3.34 -4.15 -9.49
C MET A 144 -4.31 -2.97 -9.68
N VAL A 145 -5.61 -3.17 -9.43
CA VAL A 145 -6.67 -2.16 -9.58
C VAL A 145 -6.79 -1.25 -8.36
N VAL A 146 -6.37 -1.70 -7.19
CA VAL A 146 -6.24 -0.91 -5.95
C VAL A 146 -4.77 -0.66 -5.66
N CYS A 147 -4.42 0.46 -5.05
CA CYS A 147 -3.06 0.69 -4.56
C CYS A 147 -2.88 -0.01 -3.22
N HIS A 148 -1.72 -0.59 -3.00
CA HIS A 148 -1.38 -1.22 -1.74
C HIS A 148 -1.50 -0.23 -0.56
N GLN A 149 -1.08 1.02 -0.75
CA GLN A 149 -1.17 2.09 0.23
C GLN A 149 -2.59 2.63 0.46
N SER A 150 -3.56 2.27 -0.38
CA SER A 150 -4.99 2.60 -0.20
C SER A 150 -5.83 1.35 0.09
N PHE A 151 -5.23 0.40 0.82
CA PHE A 151 -5.83 -0.87 1.19
C PHE A 151 -5.54 -1.15 2.67
N ILE A 152 -6.57 -1.07 3.50
CA ILE A 152 -6.51 -1.29 4.95
C ILE A 152 -7.25 -2.60 5.23
N ALA A 153 -6.60 -3.55 5.86
CA ALA A 153 -7.17 -4.89 6.06
C ALA A 153 -7.11 -5.35 7.51
N ALA A 154 -8.09 -6.14 7.92
CA ALA A 154 -8.11 -6.79 9.22
C ALA A 154 -6.88 -7.69 9.36
N ARG A 155 -6.19 -7.59 10.50
CA ARG A 155 -4.91 -8.25 10.74
C ARG A 155 -5.02 -9.77 10.76
N ASP A 156 -6.14 -10.31 11.23
CA ASP A 156 -6.37 -11.75 11.39
C ASP A 156 -6.53 -12.51 10.06
N ILE A 157 -6.86 -11.78 8.98
CA ILE A 157 -7.04 -12.39 7.65
C ILE A 157 -5.85 -12.21 6.71
N VAL A 158 -4.96 -11.25 6.99
CA VAL A 158 -3.83 -10.98 6.08
C VAL A 158 -2.76 -12.08 6.17
N PRO A 159 -2.25 -12.58 5.02
CA PRO A 159 -1.13 -13.51 5.01
C PRO A 159 0.19 -12.77 5.23
N MET A 160 1.26 -13.49 5.47
CA MET A 160 2.62 -12.99 5.24
C MET A 160 2.86 -12.88 3.74
N TYR A 161 3.71 -11.93 3.33
CA TYR A 161 4.15 -11.84 1.94
C TYR A 161 4.99 -13.06 1.56
N ASP A 162 4.75 -13.59 0.37
CA ASP A 162 5.55 -14.67 -0.21
C ASP A 162 6.88 -14.11 -0.73
N LEU A 163 7.97 -14.38 -0.04
CA LEU A 163 9.31 -13.86 -0.36
C LEU A 163 9.89 -14.42 -1.66
N LYS A 164 9.22 -15.40 -2.27
CA LYS A 164 9.52 -15.84 -3.64
C LYS A 164 9.43 -14.67 -4.64
N TYR A 165 8.54 -13.70 -4.38
CA TYR A 165 8.31 -12.53 -5.22
C TYR A 165 8.99 -11.30 -4.62
N ARG A 166 9.96 -10.73 -5.36
CA ARG A 166 10.73 -9.56 -4.91
C ARG A 166 10.09 -8.22 -5.28
N TYR A 167 9.28 -8.19 -6.35
CA TYR A 167 8.80 -6.94 -6.96
C TYR A 167 7.28 -6.85 -7.10
N ALA A 168 6.56 -7.95 -6.88
CA ALA A 168 5.11 -8.02 -7.10
C ALA A 168 4.34 -8.82 -6.03
N ALA A 169 4.94 -9.12 -4.86
CA ALA A 169 4.25 -9.85 -3.80
C ALA A 169 3.04 -9.10 -3.24
N ASP A 170 2.95 -7.77 -3.43
CA ASP A 170 1.79 -6.96 -3.10
C ASP A 170 0.51 -7.43 -3.80
N ILE A 171 0.61 -7.87 -5.07
CA ILE A 171 -0.53 -8.42 -5.82
C ILE A 171 -0.98 -9.74 -5.22
N ASP A 172 -0.05 -10.64 -4.91
CA ASP A 172 -0.32 -11.93 -4.28
C ASP A 172 -1.00 -11.73 -2.93
N TRP A 173 -0.43 -10.84 -2.11
CA TRP A 173 -0.92 -10.50 -0.78
C TRP A 173 -2.36 -9.95 -0.81
N VAL A 174 -2.65 -9.00 -1.72
CA VAL A 174 -4.00 -8.43 -1.87
C VAL A 174 -4.98 -9.50 -2.36
N ILE A 175 -4.61 -10.38 -3.31
CA ILE A 175 -5.46 -11.46 -3.78
C ILE A 175 -5.81 -12.41 -2.62
N GLU A 176 -4.82 -12.86 -1.86
CA GLU A 176 -5.05 -13.78 -0.73
C GLU A 176 -5.87 -13.13 0.38
N THR A 177 -5.62 -11.87 0.71
CA THR A 177 -6.43 -11.12 1.67
C THR A 177 -7.89 -11.04 1.22
N LEU A 178 -8.15 -10.67 -0.04
CA LEU A 178 -9.50 -10.59 -0.59
C LEU A 178 -10.22 -11.96 -0.65
N ARG A 179 -9.48 -13.06 -0.82
CA ARG A 179 -10.05 -14.43 -0.79
C ARG A 179 -10.50 -14.85 0.61
N ARG A 180 -9.86 -14.33 1.64
CA ARG A 180 -10.19 -14.60 3.05
C ARG A 180 -11.25 -13.65 3.59
N SER A 181 -11.45 -12.49 2.93
CA SER A 181 -12.40 -11.46 3.36
C SER A 181 -13.84 -11.88 3.11
N LYS A 182 -14.72 -11.57 4.05
CA LYS A 182 -16.18 -11.71 3.95
C LYS A 182 -16.83 -10.39 3.57
N ARG A 183 -16.37 -9.29 4.17
CA ARG A 183 -16.90 -7.95 3.95
C ARG A 183 -15.79 -7.00 3.47
N ILE A 184 -15.99 -6.43 2.29
CA ILE A 184 -15.04 -5.52 1.65
C ILE A 184 -15.80 -4.23 1.33
N GLU A 185 -15.26 -3.08 1.73
CA GLU A 185 -15.93 -1.79 1.62
C GLU A 185 -15.10 -0.76 0.85
N ASN A 186 -15.72 -0.14 -0.15
CA ASN A 186 -15.16 1.02 -0.81
C ASN A 186 -15.44 2.27 0.04
N THR A 187 -14.39 2.98 0.42
CA THR A 187 -14.53 4.22 1.21
C THR A 187 -15.04 5.40 0.37
N HIS A 188 -15.02 5.28 -0.96
CA HIS A 188 -15.35 6.37 -1.91
C HIS A 188 -14.53 7.65 -1.69
N SER A 189 -13.38 7.53 -1.02
CA SER A 189 -12.49 8.63 -0.68
C SER A 189 -11.05 8.34 -1.11
N VAL A 190 -10.22 9.36 -1.11
CA VAL A 190 -8.78 9.19 -1.24
C VAL A 190 -8.22 8.78 0.11
N ILE A 191 -7.48 7.68 0.17
CA ILE A 191 -6.88 7.17 1.42
C ILE A 191 -5.41 7.60 1.52
N SER A 192 -4.67 7.49 0.42
CA SER A 192 -3.23 7.72 0.43
C SER A 192 -2.75 8.57 -0.74
N VAL A 193 -1.58 9.14 -0.56
CA VAL A 193 -0.79 9.80 -1.60
C VAL A 193 0.41 8.91 -1.90
N PHE A 194 0.54 8.51 -3.15
CA PHE A 194 1.65 7.70 -3.65
C PHE A 194 2.66 8.58 -4.38
N ARG A 195 3.90 8.57 -3.93
CA ARG A 195 5.00 9.23 -4.63
C ARG A 195 5.61 8.30 -5.67
N GLN A 196 5.81 8.79 -6.89
CA GLN A 196 6.41 8.01 -7.97
C GLN A 196 7.89 7.73 -7.69
N GLY A 197 8.45 6.69 -8.32
CA GLY A 197 9.90 6.38 -8.24
C GLY A 197 10.26 5.09 -7.51
N GLY A 198 9.29 4.33 -6.99
CA GLY A 198 9.55 3.10 -6.23
C GLY A 198 10.22 1.96 -7.02
N ALA A 199 10.76 0.96 -6.29
CA ALA A 199 11.56 -0.17 -6.79
C ALA A 199 10.91 -0.96 -7.96
N SER A 200 9.59 -1.09 -7.99
CA SER A 200 8.87 -1.78 -9.08
C SER A 200 8.94 -1.05 -10.43
N THR A 201 9.29 0.24 -10.43
CA THR A 201 9.48 1.04 -11.64
C THR A 201 10.85 0.78 -12.25
N VAL A 202 11.85 0.58 -11.42
CA VAL A 202 13.24 0.29 -11.83
C VAL A 202 13.37 -1.14 -12.38
N HIS A 203 12.77 -2.13 -11.70
CA HIS A 203 12.81 -3.56 -12.05
C HIS A 203 11.56 -4.02 -12.80
N ARG A 204 11.21 -3.30 -13.87
CA ARG A 204 9.94 -3.49 -14.58
C ARG A 204 9.79 -4.86 -15.23
N LYS A 205 10.86 -5.45 -15.77
CA LYS A 205 10.81 -6.76 -16.45
C LYS A 205 10.56 -7.87 -15.43
N GLU A 206 11.33 -7.89 -14.37
CA GLU A 206 11.23 -8.86 -13.29
C GLU A 206 9.83 -8.79 -12.63
N SER A 207 9.35 -7.59 -12.33
CA SER A 207 8.00 -7.37 -11.82
C SER A 207 6.91 -7.88 -12.76
N LEU A 208 7.08 -7.76 -14.08
CA LEU A 208 6.12 -8.30 -15.05
C LEU A 208 6.13 -9.84 -15.08
N CYS A 209 7.31 -10.47 -14.97
CA CYS A 209 7.43 -11.94 -14.90
C CYS A 209 6.76 -12.49 -13.63
N GLU A 210 7.00 -11.86 -12.47
CA GLU A 210 6.37 -12.25 -11.21
C GLU A 210 4.85 -12.08 -11.27
N ARG A 211 4.36 -10.95 -11.80
CA ARG A 211 2.92 -10.72 -12.03
C ARG A 211 2.30 -11.78 -12.92
N PHE A 212 3.00 -12.19 -13.96
CA PHE A 212 2.54 -13.26 -14.85
C PHE A 212 2.39 -14.58 -14.08
N ASP A 213 3.40 -14.95 -13.27
CA ASP A 213 3.37 -16.18 -12.47
C ASP A 213 2.23 -16.15 -11.45
N ILE A 214 2.06 -15.04 -10.70
CA ILE A 214 0.97 -14.83 -9.75
C ILE A 214 -0.39 -14.96 -10.46
N MET A 215 -0.59 -14.22 -11.56
CA MET A 215 -1.85 -14.25 -12.29
C MET A 215 -2.16 -15.63 -12.85
N ARG A 216 -1.15 -16.35 -13.36
CA ARG A 216 -1.30 -17.73 -13.84
C ARG A 216 -1.74 -18.68 -12.73
N ARG A 217 -1.19 -18.52 -11.53
CA ARG A 217 -1.53 -19.32 -10.34
C ARG A 217 -3.00 -19.18 -9.94
N TYR A 218 -3.54 -17.95 -9.97
CA TYR A 218 -4.91 -17.68 -9.52
C TYR A 218 -5.97 -17.78 -10.61
N TYR A 219 -5.67 -17.42 -11.84
CA TYR A 219 -6.66 -17.27 -12.91
C TYR A 219 -6.45 -18.22 -14.08
N GLY A 220 -5.38 -19.00 -14.07
CA GLY A 220 -4.99 -19.88 -15.15
C GLY A 220 -4.34 -19.18 -16.35
N LEU A 221 -3.69 -19.97 -17.21
CA LEU A 221 -2.91 -19.45 -18.33
C LEU A 221 -3.73 -18.66 -19.37
N PRO A 222 -4.93 -19.11 -19.82
CA PRO A 222 -5.68 -18.39 -20.85
C PRO A 222 -6.09 -16.98 -20.42
N VAL A 223 -6.59 -16.82 -19.16
CA VAL A 223 -6.97 -15.53 -18.61
C VAL A 223 -5.75 -14.62 -18.45
N THR A 224 -4.63 -15.17 -18.01
CA THR A 224 -3.38 -14.43 -17.83
C THR A 224 -2.86 -13.90 -19.15
N LEU A 225 -2.79 -14.74 -20.20
CA LEU A 225 -2.36 -14.32 -21.54
C LEU A 225 -3.26 -13.23 -22.11
N PHE A 226 -4.58 -13.39 -22.00
CA PHE A 226 -5.53 -12.39 -22.46
C PHE A 226 -5.28 -11.02 -21.81
N TRP A 227 -5.18 -10.96 -20.48
CA TRP A 227 -4.98 -9.69 -19.79
C TRP A 227 -3.59 -9.09 -20.02
N HIS A 228 -2.54 -9.90 -20.18
CA HIS A 228 -1.22 -9.41 -20.55
C HIS A 228 -1.21 -8.80 -21.95
N ALA A 229 -1.92 -9.40 -22.92
CA ALA A 229 -2.12 -8.79 -24.22
C ALA A 229 -2.84 -7.44 -24.11
N VAL A 230 -3.92 -7.36 -23.32
CA VAL A 230 -4.64 -6.09 -23.06
C VAL A 230 -3.71 -5.05 -22.41
N PHE A 231 -2.79 -5.43 -21.53
CA PHE A 231 -1.83 -4.51 -20.91
C PHE A 231 -0.85 -3.92 -21.93
N LEU A 232 -0.41 -4.72 -22.90
CA LEU A 232 0.46 -4.24 -23.99
C LEU A 232 -0.24 -3.18 -24.84
N PHE A 233 -1.52 -3.36 -25.17
CA PHE A 233 -2.30 -2.36 -25.89
C PHE A 233 -2.70 -1.14 -25.03
N GLY A 234 -2.82 -1.30 -23.71
CA GLY A 234 -3.15 -0.25 -22.75
C GLY A 234 -2.05 0.78 -22.50
N VAL A 235 -0.86 0.61 -23.08
CA VAL A 235 0.29 1.54 -22.92
C VAL A 235 -0.04 2.95 -23.45
N PHE A 236 -0.97 3.09 -24.37
CA PHE A 236 -1.37 4.38 -24.98
C PHE A 236 -2.44 5.15 -24.18
N ALA A 237 -2.97 4.61 -23.08
CA ALA A 237 -3.99 5.31 -22.28
C ALA A 237 -3.33 6.34 -21.34
N PRO A 238 -4.07 7.45 -20.98
CA PRO A 238 -3.57 8.45 -20.04
C PRO A 238 -3.07 7.83 -18.74
N ARG A 239 -1.94 8.34 -18.21
CA ARG A 239 -1.32 7.79 -16.99
C ARG A 239 -2.14 8.08 -15.73
N TYR A 240 -2.93 9.17 -15.72
CA TYR A 240 -3.66 9.66 -14.53
C TYR A 240 -5.08 10.06 -14.91
N ARG A 241 -5.94 10.08 -13.89
CA ARG A 241 -7.31 10.60 -13.97
C ARG A 241 -7.40 11.92 -13.21
N LYS A 242 -8.20 12.86 -13.71
CA LYS A 242 -8.51 14.11 -12.99
C LYS A 242 -9.31 13.78 -11.73
N MET A 243 -8.99 14.46 -10.63
CA MET A 243 -9.76 14.40 -9.39
C MET A 243 -11.11 15.09 -9.62
N GLY A 244 -12.21 14.40 -9.31
CA GLY A 244 -13.54 14.99 -9.39
C GLY A 244 -13.77 16.02 -8.28
N ARG A 245 -14.63 17.02 -8.52
CA ARG A 245 -14.96 18.09 -7.54
C ARG A 245 -15.42 17.58 -6.17
N LYS A 246 -16.00 16.36 -6.08
CA LYS A 246 -16.47 15.76 -4.81
C LYS A 246 -15.36 15.19 -3.92
N MET A 247 -14.12 15.01 -4.41
CA MET A 247 -13.01 14.48 -3.65
C MET A 247 -11.96 15.56 -3.28
N ALA A 248 -12.24 16.81 -3.64
CA ALA A 248 -11.33 17.95 -3.44
C ALA A 248 -11.72 18.84 -2.22
N MET A 249 -12.70 18.39 -1.40
CA MET A 249 -13.16 19.10 -0.19
C MET A 249 -12.83 18.31 1.05
#